data_7406398199dfc2763c5fcaff79263e3a
#
_entry.id   7406398199dfc2763c5fcaff79263e3a
#
_cell.length_a   1.000
_cell.length_b   1.000
_cell.length_c   1.000
_cell.angle_alpha   90.00
_cell.angle_beta   90.00
_cell.angle_gamma   90.00
#
_symmetry.space_group_name_H-M   'P 1'
#
loop_
_entity.id
_entity.type
_entity.pdbx_description
1 polymer ?
#
loop_
_entity_poly.entity_id
_entity_poly.type
_entity_poly.pdbx_seq_one_letter_code
_entity_poly.pdbx_strand_id
1 'polypeptide(L)'
;MKKHTNRSWQERLGTWRAKVWHEKLFTVLMYLPLVMALIALPFLPERIPAHYDAAGLVTRWGSRFEVLILPPCVVLFGFFLRFMARSTEKLAGKPWEKISLLIGCAALLVFNGIMIFILYISFCQVEDISCLLLWS
;
A
#
# COMPACT_ATOMS: atom_id res chain seq x y z
N MET A 1 -16.53 33.77 32.91
CA MET A 1 -16.16 32.40 33.19
C MET A 1 -16.57 31.32 32.15
N LYS A 2 -17.13 31.68 30.98
CA LYS A 2 -17.55 30.76 29.92
C LYS A 2 -16.54 30.50 28.77
N LYS A 3 -15.39 31.22 28.72
CA LYS A 3 -14.40 31.09 27.63
C LYS A 3 -13.44 29.89 27.77
N HIS A 4 -13.23 29.35 28.96
CA HIS A 4 -12.27 28.25 29.21
C HIS A 4 -12.81 26.87 28.75
N THR A 5 -14.12 26.65 28.86
CA THR A 5 -14.74 25.37 28.47
C THR A 5 -14.76 25.16 26.95
N ASN A 6 -14.90 26.22 26.16
CA ASN A 6 -15.02 26.10 24.70
C ASN A 6 -13.68 25.73 24.03
N ARG A 7 -12.54 26.16 24.58
CA ARG A 7 -11.20 25.83 24.06
C ARG A 7 -10.87 24.34 24.27
N SER A 8 -11.24 23.77 25.40
CA SER A 8 -11.00 22.33 25.69
C SER A 8 -11.81 21.39 24.78
N TRP A 9 -13.02 21.79 24.43
CA TRP A 9 -13.87 21.03 23.48
C TRP A 9 -13.32 21.09 22.05
N GLN A 10 -12.83 22.26 21.60
CA GLN A 10 -12.23 22.41 20.28
C GLN A 10 -10.93 21.61 20.16
N GLU A 11 -10.10 21.58 21.19
CA GLU A 11 -8.88 20.76 21.24
C GLU A 11 -9.21 19.26 21.20
N ARG A 12 -10.21 18.80 21.94
CA ARG A 12 -10.69 17.42 21.90
C ARG A 12 -11.22 17.04 20.53
N LEU A 13 -12.05 17.87 19.91
CA LEU A 13 -12.58 17.64 18.56
C LEU A 13 -11.46 17.60 17.50
N GLY A 14 -10.45 18.46 17.63
CA GLY A 14 -9.28 18.47 16.76
C GLY A 14 -8.47 17.16 16.86
N THR A 15 -8.24 16.67 18.07
CA THR A 15 -7.52 15.39 18.29
C THR A 15 -8.31 14.17 17.81
N TRP A 16 -9.64 14.18 18.00
CA TRP A 16 -10.53 13.12 17.49
C TRP A 16 -10.53 13.08 15.95
N ARG A 17 -10.65 14.26 15.31
CA ARG A 17 -10.59 14.36 13.85
C ARG A 17 -9.25 13.85 13.31
N ALA A 18 -8.15 14.28 13.89
CA ALA A 18 -6.82 13.82 13.47
C ALA A 18 -6.67 12.29 13.62
N LYS A 19 -7.10 11.69 14.73
CA LYS A 19 -7.05 10.24 14.95
C LYS A 19 -7.85 9.48 13.87
N VAL A 20 -9.07 9.92 13.60
CA VAL A 20 -9.95 9.29 12.60
C VAL A 20 -9.34 9.36 11.18
N TRP A 21 -8.68 10.46 10.84
CA TRP A 21 -8.02 10.59 9.53
C TRP A 21 -6.84 9.65 9.35
N HIS A 22 -5.97 9.51 10.36
CA HIS A 22 -4.83 8.61 10.31
C HIS A 22 -5.26 7.15 10.18
N GLU A 23 -6.27 6.73 10.94
CA GLU A 23 -6.80 5.36 10.85
C GLU A 23 -7.46 5.07 9.49
N LYS A 24 -8.18 6.04 8.93
CA LYS A 24 -8.77 5.91 7.58
C LYS A 24 -7.68 5.83 6.52
N LEU A 25 -6.69 6.73 6.57
CA LEU A 25 -5.56 6.72 5.64
C LEU A 25 -4.81 5.38 5.68
N PHE A 26 -4.51 4.89 6.87
CA PHE A 26 -3.86 3.59 7.05
C PHE A 26 -4.68 2.45 6.41
N THR A 27 -6.00 2.44 6.64
CA THR A 27 -6.90 1.43 6.07
C THR A 27 -6.94 1.52 4.54
N VAL A 28 -7.03 2.72 3.99
CA VAL A 28 -7.01 2.94 2.53
C VAL A 28 -5.70 2.43 1.94
N LEU A 29 -4.55 2.82 2.50
CA LEU A 29 -3.23 2.37 2.02
C LEU A 29 -3.04 0.85 2.11
N MET A 30 -3.67 0.20 3.08
CA MET A 30 -3.61 -1.25 3.26
C MET A 30 -4.37 -2.00 2.16
N TYR A 31 -5.55 -1.52 1.75
CA TYR A 31 -6.37 -2.17 0.74
C TYR A 31 -6.13 -1.69 -0.69
N LEU A 32 -5.47 -0.53 -0.85
CA LEU A 32 -5.22 0.08 -2.16
C LEU A 32 -4.50 -0.86 -3.14
N PRO A 33 -3.42 -1.60 -2.76
CA PRO A 33 -2.76 -2.53 -3.68
C PRO A 33 -3.69 -3.64 -4.17
N LEU A 34 -4.59 -4.12 -3.30
CA LEU A 34 -5.56 -5.16 -3.67
C LEU A 34 -6.55 -4.65 -4.72
N VAL A 35 -7.10 -3.46 -4.51
CA VAL A 35 -8.02 -2.83 -5.47
C VAL A 35 -7.32 -2.57 -6.81
N MET A 36 -6.09 -2.04 -6.76
CA MET A 36 -5.29 -1.78 -7.97
C MET A 36 -5.00 -3.07 -8.74
N ALA A 37 -4.59 -4.15 -8.06
CA ALA A 37 -4.33 -5.44 -8.69
C ALA A 37 -5.58 -6.03 -9.35
N LEU A 38 -6.73 -5.98 -8.67
CA LEU A 38 -8.00 -6.48 -9.21
C LEU A 38 -8.46 -5.70 -10.43
N ILE A 39 -8.32 -4.37 -10.43
CA ILE A 39 -8.68 -3.53 -11.57
C ILE A 39 -7.71 -3.76 -12.75
N ALA A 40 -6.42 -3.90 -12.47
CA ALA A 40 -5.41 -4.10 -13.51
C ALA A 40 -5.44 -5.49 -14.14
N LEU A 41 -5.88 -6.51 -13.41
CA LEU A 41 -5.84 -7.92 -13.82
C LEU A 41 -6.43 -8.20 -15.23
N PRO A 42 -7.60 -7.68 -15.62
CA PRO A 42 -8.17 -7.92 -16.95
C PRO A 42 -7.37 -7.26 -18.08
N PHE A 43 -6.59 -6.23 -17.77
CA PHE A 43 -5.79 -5.47 -18.74
C PHE A 43 -4.35 -5.98 -18.85
N LEU A 44 -3.90 -6.85 -17.92
CA LEU A 44 -2.57 -7.42 -17.97
C LEU A 44 -2.48 -8.55 -19.01
N PRO A 45 -1.31 -8.69 -19.68
CA PRO A 45 -1.05 -9.82 -20.56
C PRO A 45 -1.05 -11.13 -19.78
N GLU A 46 -1.28 -12.26 -20.46
CA GLU A 46 -1.29 -13.59 -19.81
C GLU A 46 0.03 -13.94 -19.15
N ARG A 47 1.14 -13.46 -19.73
CA ARG A 47 2.49 -13.63 -19.20
C ARG A 47 3.10 -12.28 -18.83
N ILE A 48 3.60 -12.20 -17.60
CA ILE A 48 4.29 -11.03 -17.06
C ILE A 48 5.71 -11.41 -16.66
N PRO A 49 6.67 -10.49 -16.70
CA PRO A 49 8.00 -10.75 -16.20
C PRO A 49 7.96 -10.95 -14.69
N ALA A 50 8.37 -12.12 -14.22
CA ALA A 50 8.32 -12.50 -12.81
C ALA A 50 9.68 -12.46 -12.12
N HIS A 51 10.77 -12.50 -12.88
CA HIS A 51 12.11 -12.41 -12.32
C HIS A 51 13.09 -11.77 -13.32
N TYR A 52 14.00 -10.93 -12.80
CA TYR A 52 15.05 -10.27 -13.56
C TYR A 52 16.42 -10.67 -13.00
N ASP A 53 17.42 -10.73 -13.86
CA ASP A 53 18.81 -10.86 -13.43
C ASP A 53 19.45 -9.50 -13.06
N ALA A 54 20.70 -9.55 -12.65
CA ALA A 54 21.45 -8.34 -12.29
C ALA A 54 21.67 -7.36 -13.46
N ALA A 55 21.52 -7.83 -14.71
CA ALA A 55 21.61 -7.04 -15.93
C ALA A 55 20.26 -6.44 -16.36
N GLY A 56 19.17 -6.74 -15.61
CA GLY A 56 17.82 -6.28 -15.92
C GLY A 56 17.10 -7.10 -16.99
N LEU A 57 17.65 -8.26 -17.39
CA LEU A 57 17.01 -9.17 -18.33
C LEU A 57 16.01 -10.08 -17.64
N VAL A 58 14.86 -10.30 -18.28
CA VAL A 58 13.82 -11.20 -17.76
C VAL A 58 14.31 -12.65 -17.82
N THR A 59 14.48 -13.27 -16.67
CA THR A 59 14.92 -14.66 -16.54
C THR A 59 13.77 -15.64 -16.34
N ARG A 60 12.61 -15.14 -15.88
CA ARG A 60 11.41 -15.95 -15.71
C ARG A 60 10.15 -15.16 -16.05
N TRP A 61 9.30 -15.80 -16.85
CA TRP A 61 7.95 -15.31 -17.13
C TRP A 61 6.95 -16.02 -16.21
N GLY A 62 6.10 -15.23 -15.58
CA GLY A 62 5.02 -15.70 -14.71
C GLY A 62 3.64 -15.48 -15.31
N SER A 63 2.62 -15.98 -14.63
CA SER A 63 1.23 -15.71 -14.97
C SER A 63 0.80 -14.36 -14.42
N ARG A 64 -0.12 -13.66 -15.12
CA ARG A 64 -0.75 -12.42 -14.62
C ARG A 64 -1.34 -12.56 -13.21
N PHE A 65 -1.72 -13.76 -12.79
CA PHE A 65 -2.23 -14.03 -11.44
C PHE A 65 -1.15 -13.88 -10.34
N GLU A 66 0.13 -13.93 -10.70
CA GLU A 66 1.22 -13.72 -9.73
C GLU A 66 1.20 -12.29 -9.13
N VAL A 67 0.64 -11.31 -9.85
CA VAL A 67 0.42 -9.95 -9.32
C VAL A 67 -0.49 -9.96 -8.09
N LEU A 68 -1.40 -10.94 -7.98
CA LEU A 68 -2.31 -11.06 -6.84
C LEU A 68 -1.64 -11.63 -5.57
N ILE A 69 -0.39 -12.06 -5.62
CA ILE A 69 0.32 -12.59 -4.44
C ILE A 69 0.70 -11.46 -3.48
N LEU A 70 1.18 -10.33 -4.01
CA LEU A 70 1.64 -9.21 -3.21
C LEU A 70 0.52 -8.53 -2.38
N PRO A 71 -0.67 -8.21 -2.93
CA PRO A 71 -1.71 -7.50 -2.19
C PRO A 71 -2.18 -8.20 -0.91
N PRO A 72 -2.48 -9.50 -0.88
CA PRO A 72 -2.83 -10.20 0.36
C PRO A 72 -1.72 -10.14 1.41
N CYS A 73 -0.45 -10.23 0.98
CA CYS A 73 0.69 -10.08 1.89
C CYS A 73 0.73 -8.68 2.50
N VAL A 74 0.45 -7.63 1.73
CA VAL A 74 0.39 -6.24 2.23
C VAL A 74 -0.77 -6.07 3.21
N VAL A 75 -1.93 -6.67 2.94
CA VAL A 75 -3.08 -6.64 3.85
C VAL A 75 -2.75 -7.33 5.18
N LEU A 76 -2.17 -8.53 5.13
CA LEU A 76 -1.74 -9.25 6.33
C LEU A 76 -0.70 -8.46 7.13
N PHE A 77 0.28 -7.87 6.43
CA PHE A 77 1.29 -7.00 7.04
C PHE A 77 0.65 -5.75 7.67
N GLY A 78 -0.34 -5.15 7.04
CA GLY A 78 -1.11 -4.03 7.60
C GLY A 78 -1.84 -4.41 8.89
N PHE A 79 -2.46 -5.58 8.95
CA PHE A 79 -3.05 -6.10 10.20
C PHE A 79 -2.01 -6.30 11.29
N PHE A 80 -0.85 -6.85 10.95
CA PHE A 80 0.26 -7.02 11.89
C PHE A 80 0.76 -5.67 12.44
N LEU A 81 0.96 -4.67 11.58
CA LEU A 81 1.35 -3.32 12.01
C LEU A 81 0.31 -2.69 12.93
N ARG A 82 -0.98 -2.87 12.63
CA ARG A 82 -2.08 -2.37 13.47
C ARG A 82 -2.12 -3.06 14.84
N PHE A 83 -1.87 -4.36 14.85
CA PHE A 83 -1.74 -5.12 16.10
C PHE A 83 -0.54 -4.61 16.94
N MET A 84 0.61 -4.39 16.31
CA MET A 84 1.80 -3.83 16.96
C MET A 84 1.54 -2.43 17.52
N ALA A 85 0.90 -1.54 16.75
CA ALA A 85 0.57 -0.19 17.22
C ALA A 85 -0.32 -0.21 18.46
N ARG A 86 -1.34 -1.07 18.51
CA ARG A 86 -2.22 -1.23 19.68
C ARG A 86 -1.50 -1.83 20.89
N SER A 87 -0.58 -2.75 20.66
CA SER A 87 0.23 -3.35 21.73
C SER A 87 1.18 -2.32 22.33
N THR A 88 1.78 -1.48 21.50
CA THR A 88 2.66 -0.38 21.92
C THR A 88 1.91 0.68 22.72
N GLU A 89 0.65 1.00 22.37
CA GLU A 89 -0.20 1.90 23.16
C GLU A 89 -0.41 1.39 24.58
N LYS A 90 -0.62 0.08 24.73
CA LYS A 90 -0.82 -0.54 26.06
C LYS A 90 0.44 -0.52 26.93
N LEU A 91 1.62 -0.67 26.31
CA LEU A 91 2.90 -0.79 27.02
C LEU A 91 3.57 0.57 27.26
N ALA A 92 3.55 1.47 26.28
CA ALA A 92 4.32 2.72 26.29
C ALA A 92 3.45 3.99 26.27
N GLY A 93 2.12 3.86 26.13
CA GLY A 93 1.16 4.95 26.16
C GLY A 93 0.84 5.58 24.80
N LYS A 94 -0.17 6.47 24.80
CA LYS A 94 -0.76 7.08 23.59
C LYS A 94 0.20 7.78 22.61
N PRO A 95 1.29 8.47 23.02
CA PRO A 95 2.16 9.13 22.03
C PRO A 95 2.83 8.12 21.10
N TRP A 96 3.15 6.92 21.55
CA TRP A 96 3.78 5.87 20.76
C TRP A 96 2.83 5.23 19.73
N GLU A 97 1.52 5.21 19.99
CA GLU A 97 0.51 4.78 19.00
C GLU A 97 0.60 5.60 17.71
N LYS A 98 0.68 6.92 17.82
CA LYS A 98 0.77 7.82 16.67
C LYS A 98 2.04 7.59 15.85
N ILE A 99 3.18 7.45 16.53
CA ILE A 99 4.47 7.19 15.88
C ILE A 99 4.44 5.86 15.15
N SER A 100 3.91 4.80 15.78
CA SER A 100 3.77 3.47 15.18
C SER A 100 2.85 3.49 13.96
N LEU A 101 1.73 4.23 14.00
CA LEU A 101 0.83 4.39 12.86
C LEU A 101 1.49 5.17 11.71
N LEU A 102 2.28 6.21 11.99
CA LEU A 102 3.00 6.96 10.97
C LEU A 102 4.06 6.09 10.28
N ILE A 103 4.83 5.31 11.05
CA ILE A 103 5.80 4.35 10.51
C ILE A 103 5.07 3.31 9.66
N GLY A 104 3.93 2.82 10.14
CA GLY A 104 3.08 1.89 9.38
C GLY A 104 2.57 2.47 8.07
N CYS A 105 2.11 3.72 8.06
CA CYS A 105 1.71 4.41 6.82
C CYS A 105 2.89 4.55 5.84
N ALA A 106 4.08 4.91 6.33
CA ALA A 106 5.28 5.02 5.50
C ALA A 106 5.65 3.67 4.87
N ALA A 107 5.61 2.58 5.64
CA ALA A 107 5.84 1.23 5.12
C ALA A 107 4.80 0.84 4.06
N LEU A 108 3.51 1.10 4.30
CA LEU A 108 2.45 0.82 3.33
C LEU A 108 2.58 1.67 2.06
N LEU A 109 3.06 2.91 2.15
CA LEU A 109 3.36 3.75 0.97
C LEU A 109 4.46 3.13 0.11
N VAL A 110 5.51 2.58 0.71
CA VAL A 110 6.58 1.87 -0.02
C VAL A 110 6.00 0.67 -0.77
N PHE A 111 5.16 -0.16 -0.13
CA PHE A 111 4.52 -1.30 -0.79
C PHE A 111 3.58 -0.88 -1.93
N ASN A 112 2.84 0.23 -1.77
CA ASN A 112 2.03 0.80 -2.84
C ASN A 112 2.90 1.26 -4.01
N GLY A 113 4.05 1.90 -3.75
CA GLY A 113 5.02 2.28 -4.77
C GLY A 113 5.58 1.08 -5.53
N ILE A 114 5.94 0.00 -4.81
CA ILE A 114 6.38 -1.27 -5.43
C ILE A 114 5.27 -1.85 -6.31
N MET A 115 4.03 -1.83 -5.86
CA MET A 115 2.90 -2.33 -6.64
C MET A 115 2.69 -1.54 -7.93
N ILE A 116 2.72 -0.20 -7.86
CA ILE A 116 2.64 0.67 -9.04
C ILE A 116 3.79 0.36 -10.00
N PHE A 117 4.99 0.18 -9.51
CA PHE A 117 6.17 -0.15 -10.31
C PHE A 117 6.03 -1.49 -11.02
N ILE A 118 5.55 -2.53 -10.33
CA ILE A 118 5.27 -3.86 -10.94
C ILE A 118 4.23 -3.75 -12.04
N LEU A 119 3.13 -3.03 -11.80
CA LEU A 119 2.09 -2.82 -12.80
C LEU A 119 2.63 -2.03 -14.00
N TYR A 120 3.38 -0.98 -13.76
CA TYR A 120 4.00 -0.16 -14.82
C TYR A 120 4.89 -1.00 -15.74
N ILE A 121 5.82 -1.80 -15.19
CA ILE A 121 6.68 -2.68 -15.98
C ILE A 121 5.85 -3.72 -16.74
N SER A 122 4.83 -4.29 -16.10
CA SER A 122 3.97 -5.30 -16.74
C SER A 122 3.20 -4.73 -17.93
N PHE A 123 2.83 -3.45 -17.91
CA PHE A 123 2.18 -2.77 -19.04
C PHE A 123 3.18 -2.34 -20.11
N CYS A 124 4.35 -1.78 -19.76
CA CYS A 124 5.36 -1.35 -20.74
C CYS A 124 5.84 -2.48 -21.65
N GLN A 125 5.95 -3.70 -21.13
CA GLN A 125 6.38 -4.86 -21.94
C GLN A 125 5.34 -5.29 -22.98
N VAL A 126 4.08 -4.91 -22.83
CA VAL A 126 3.03 -5.17 -23.85
C VAL A 126 3.28 -4.34 -25.10
N GLU A 127 3.71 -3.09 -24.95
CA GLU A 127 3.97 -2.19 -26.09
C GLU A 127 5.18 -2.66 -26.93
N ASP A 128 6.26 -3.13 -26.29
CA ASP A 128 7.44 -3.65 -26.99
C ASP A 128 7.14 -4.92 -27.79
N ILE A 129 6.32 -5.84 -27.27
CA ILE A 129 5.90 -7.04 -27.98
C ILE A 129 4.96 -6.70 -29.15
N SER A 130 4.08 -5.73 -28.98
CA SER A 130 3.17 -5.28 -30.03
C SER A 130 3.93 -4.61 -31.18
N CYS A 131 4.98 -3.84 -30.90
CA CYS A 131 5.88 -3.27 -31.92
C CYS A 131 6.64 -4.36 -32.70
N LEU A 132 7.11 -5.42 -32.04
CA LEU A 132 7.83 -6.52 -32.70
C LEU A 132 6.92 -7.36 -33.60
N LEU A 133 5.64 -7.57 -33.23
CA LEU A 133 4.66 -8.31 -34.02
C LEU A 133 4.16 -7.53 -35.23
N LEU A 134 4.21 -6.20 -35.21
CA LEU A 134 3.83 -5.36 -36.37
C LEU A 134 4.97 -5.23 -37.41
N TRP A 135 6.18 -5.69 -37.09
CA TRP A 135 7.37 -5.61 -37.98
C TRP A 135 7.78 -6.96 -38.58
N SER A 136 7.10 -8.05 -38.23
CA SER A 136 7.29 -9.38 -38.82
C SER A 136 6.17 -9.71 -39.81
#